data_1ace9ecffbc859de9496e65692a89cf0
#
_entry.id   1ace9ecffbc859de9496e65692a89cf0
#
_cell.length_a   1.000
_cell.length_b   1.000
_cell.length_c   1.000
_cell.angle_alpha   90.00
_cell.angle_beta   90.00
_cell.angle_gamma   90.00
#
_symmetry.space_group_name_H-M   'P 1'
#
loop_
_entity.id
_entity.type
_entity.pdbx_description
1 polymer ?
#
loop_
_entity_poly.entity_id
_entity_poly.type
_entity_poly.pdbx_seq_one_letter_code
_entity_poly.pdbx_strand_id
1 'polypeptide(L)'
;MALIAEGCARGVCAVDGAEVFDPHSAAAAIRVVREAGQRIVALLDEAGLNAPTLPEVSEQLQLDRDTMTRVLRELSLNHSIVKVERDVALSAAAEAHAREVVATAIEAAGGAATTSVLREALGVSRKRTISILEHLDAVRFTVLDKESGGLRSLR
;
A
#
# COMPACT_ATOMS: atom_id res chain seq x y z
N MET A 1 -5.16 -2.21 -42.58
CA MET A 1 -4.31 -1.12 -42.02
C MET A 1 -5.01 0.25 -42.10
N ALA A 2 -5.56 0.67 -43.26
CA ALA A 2 -6.23 1.97 -43.39
C ALA A 2 -7.44 2.17 -42.43
N LEU A 3 -8.28 1.15 -42.21
CA LEU A 3 -9.43 1.20 -41.29
C LEU A 3 -9.02 1.39 -39.83
N ILE A 4 -7.91 0.81 -39.40
CA ILE A 4 -7.38 0.97 -38.03
C ILE A 4 -6.87 2.40 -37.84
N ALA A 5 -6.11 2.93 -38.80
CA ALA A 5 -5.61 4.29 -38.76
C ALA A 5 -6.75 5.32 -38.76
N GLU A 6 -7.79 5.10 -39.55
CA GLU A 6 -8.98 5.96 -39.58
C GLU A 6 -9.77 5.93 -38.28
N GLY A 7 -9.96 4.77 -37.69
CA GLY A 7 -10.59 4.61 -36.36
C GLY A 7 -9.83 5.33 -35.27
N CYS A 8 -8.50 5.22 -35.22
CA CYS A 8 -7.67 5.93 -34.27
C CYS A 8 -7.71 7.47 -34.48
N ALA A 9 -7.74 7.94 -35.70
CA ALA A 9 -7.85 9.37 -36.02
C ALA A 9 -9.18 9.99 -35.52
N ARG A 10 -10.26 9.18 -35.46
CA ARG A 10 -11.57 9.61 -34.95
C ARG A 10 -11.72 9.43 -33.43
N GLY A 11 -10.69 8.98 -32.72
CA GLY A 11 -10.76 8.72 -31.27
C GLY A 11 -11.57 7.48 -30.89
N VAL A 12 -11.91 6.62 -31.84
CA VAL A 12 -12.67 5.38 -31.60
C VAL A 12 -11.77 4.27 -31.06
N CYS A 13 -10.48 4.29 -31.40
CA CYS A 13 -9.50 3.32 -30.92
C CYS A 13 -8.17 4.00 -30.59
N ALA A 14 -7.37 3.35 -29.79
CA ALA A 14 -6.01 3.75 -29.48
C ALA A 14 -5.06 2.57 -29.76
N VAL A 15 -3.79 2.88 -30.00
CA VAL A 15 -2.74 1.88 -30.22
C VAL A 15 -1.75 1.94 -29.06
N ASP A 16 -1.48 0.79 -28.48
CA ASP A 16 -0.47 0.63 -27.45
C ASP A 16 0.44 -0.54 -27.84
N GLY A 17 1.65 -0.21 -28.26
CA GLY A 17 2.57 -1.20 -28.79
C GLY A 17 2.03 -1.87 -30.05
N ALA A 18 1.85 -3.19 -30.01
CA ALA A 18 1.32 -3.99 -31.11
C ALA A 18 -0.20 -4.20 -31.06
N GLU A 19 -0.87 -3.74 -30.00
CA GLU A 19 -2.30 -3.93 -29.79
C GLU A 19 -3.11 -2.68 -30.06
N VAL A 20 -4.26 -2.84 -30.74
CA VAL A 20 -5.26 -1.80 -30.96
C VAL A 20 -6.44 -2.07 -30.04
N PHE A 21 -6.84 -1.10 -29.26
CA PHE A 21 -7.94 -1.24 -28.32
C PHE A 21 -8.89 -0.03 -28.37
N ASP A 22 -10.14 -0.24 -28.02
CA ASP A 22 -11.10 0.83 -27.78
C ASP A 22 -10.80 1.48 -26.41
N PRO A 23 -10.48 2.79 -26.37
CA PRO A 23 -10.17 3.47 -25.10
C PRO A 23 -11.35 3.50 -24.10
N HIS A 24 -12.57 3.24 -24.57
CA HIS A 24 -13.77 3.17 -23.71
C HIS A 24 -14.19 1.74 -23.39
N SER A 25 -13.44 0.74 -23.83
CA SER A 25 -13.76 -0.67 -23.55
C SER A 25 -13.48 -1.06 -22.09
N ALA A 26 -14.11 -2.14 -21.65
CA ALA A 26 -13.83 -2.73 -20.35
C ALA A 26 -12.34 -3.15 -20.21
N ALA A 27 -11.71 -3.60 -21.28
CA ALA A 27 -10.29 -3.95 -21.31
C ALA A 27 -9.37 -2.75 -21.07
N ALA A 28 -9.70 -1.59 -21.67
CA ALA A 28 -8.98 -0.35 -21.43
C ALA A 28 -9.11 0.11 -19.97
N ALA A 29 -10.30 0.03 -19.39
CA ALA A 29 -10.53 0.36 -17.99
C ALA A 29 -9.73 -0.55 -17.03
N ILE A 30 -9.67 -1.85 -17.30
CA ILE A 30 -8.88 -2.81 -16.52
C ILE A 30 -7.38 -2.48 -16.62
N ARG A 31 -6.91 -2.10 -17.80
CA ARG A 31 -5.50 -1.73 -17.99
C ARG A 31 -5.13 -0.47 -17.23
N VAL A 32 -5.95 0.56 -17.26
CA VAL A 32 -5.75 1.81 -16.50
C VAL A 32 -5.65 1.51 -14.99
N VAL A 33 -6.53 0.69 -14.47
CA VAL A 33 -6.52 0.28 -13.06
C VAL A 33 -5.24 -0.48 -12.71
N ARG A 34 -4.83 -1.40 -13.58
CA ARG A 34 -3.58 -2.18 -13.37
C ARG A 34 -2.34 -1.30 -13.38
N GLU A 35 -2.19 -0.43 -14.37
CA GLU A 35 -1.06 0.50 -14.47
C GLU A 35 -1.01 1.45 -13.29
N ALA A 36 -2.14 2.03 -12.90
CA ALA A 36 -2.25 2.86 -11.70
C ALA A 36 -1.88 2.08 -10.43
N GLY A 37 -2.31 0.83 -10.32
CA GLY A 37 -1.96 -0.06 -9.21
C GLY A 37 -0.46 -0.30 -9.09
N GLN A 38 0.21 -0.58 -10.20
CA GLN A 38 1.67 -0.75 -10.23
C GLN A 38 2.40 0.50 -9.79
N ARG A 39 1.96 1.69 -10.23
CA ARG A 39 2.54 2.97 -9.83
C ARG A 39 2.34 3.26 -8.33
N ILE A 40 1.16 2.94 -7.79
CA ILE A 40 0.88 3.09 -6.36
C ILE A 40 1.80 2.18 -5.54
N VAL A 41 1.87 0.89 -5.89
CA VAL A 41 2.73 -0.07 -5.16
C VAL A 41 4.18 0.36 -5.21
N ALA A 42 4.70 0.75 -6.38
CA ALA A 42 6.08 1.21 -6.53
C ALA A 42 6.38 2.44 -5.64
N LEU A 43 5.46 3.41 -5.58
CA LEU A 43 5.61 4.60 -4.73
C LEU A 43 5.59 4.21 -3.24
N LEU A 44 4.72 3.30 -2.82
CA LEU A 44 4.65 2.83 -1.44
C LEU A 44 5.86 1.98 -1.05
N ASP A 45 6.40 1.18 -1.97
CA ASP A 45 7.63 0.40 -1.75
C ASP A 45 8.84 1.33 -1.55
N GLU A 46 8.97 2.37 -2.37
CA GLU A 46 10.03 3.38 -2.23
C GLU A 46 9.92 4.15 -0.91
N ALA A 47 8.71 4.52 -0.51
CA ALA A 47 8.47 5.24 0.74
C ALA A 47 8.61 4.36 2.00
N GLY A 48 8.46 3.05 1.86
CA GLY A 48 8.56 2.09 2.95
C GLY A 48 7.58 2.39 4.10
N LEU A 49 8.07 2.42 5.34
CA LEU A 49 7.25 2.68 6.53
C LEU A 49 6.78 4.14 6.66
N ASN A 50 7.42 5.07 5.94
CA ASN A 50 7.05 6.48 5.88
C ASN A 50 6.10 6.79 4.71
N ALA A 51 5.27 5.84 4.34
CA ALA A 51 4.32 5.98 3.24
C ALA A 51 3.49 7.28 3.34
N PRO A 52 3.31 8.01 2.22
CA PRO A 52 2.45 9.17 2.16
C PRO A 52 0.98 8.79 2.38
N THR A 53 0.16 9.78 2.66
CA THR A 53 -1.29 9.56 2.75
C THR A 53 -1.88 9.24 1.37
N LEU A 54 -2.98 8.52 1.35
CA LEU A 54 -3.67 8.17 0.09
C LEU A 54 -4.08 9.39 -0.75
N PRO A 55 -4.53 10.52 -0.15
CA PRO A 55 -4.71 11.76 -0.90
C PRO A 55 -3.43 12.28 -1.56
N GLU A 56 -2.30 12.28 -0.85
CA GLU A 56 -1.00 12.67 -1.43
C GLU A 56 -0.56 11.74 -2.56
N VAL A 57 -0.78 10.43 -2.43
CA VAL A 57 -0.54 9.45 -3.51
C VAL A 57 -1.41 9.76 -4.73
N SER A 58 -2.71 10.05 -4.53
CA SER A 58 -3.63 10.41 -5.60
C SER A 58 -3.17 11.67 -6.35
N GLU A 59 -2.72 12.69 -5.61
CA GLU A 59 -2.21 13.94 -6.17
C GLU A 59 -0.90 13.73 -6.94
N GLN A 60 0.07 13.04 -6.35
CA GLN A 60 1.37 12.76 -7.01
C GLN A 60 1.22 11.97 -8.30
N LEU A 61 0.31 11.02 -8.33
CA LEU A 61 0.06 10.16 -9.49
C LEU A 61 -1.00 10.72 -10.44
N GLN A 62 -1.60 11.86 -10.10
CA GLN A 62 -2.67 12.52 -10.87
C GLN A 62 -3.84 11.58 -11.17
N LEU A 63 -4.25 10.80 -10.16
CA LEU A 63 -5.37 9.87 -10.26
C LEU A 63 -6.66 10.54 -9.79
N ASP A 64 -7.71 10.38 -10.58
CA ASP A 64 -9.05 10.79 -10.18
C ASP A 64 -9.60 9.89 -9.05
N ARG A 65 -10.61 10.37 -8.36
CA ARG A 65 -11.19 9.70 -7.19
C ARG A 65 -11.74 8.31 -7.51
N ASP A 66 -12.38 8.15 -8.67
CA ASP A 66 -13.01 6.89 -9.05
C ASP A 66 -11.96 5.84 -9.39
N THR A 67 -10.94 6.22 -10.15
CA THR A 67 -9.79 5.37 -10.46
C THR A 67 -9.07 4.98 -9.16
N MET A 68 -8.77 5.93 -8.28
CA MET A 68 -8.12 5.66 -6.99
C MET A 68 -8.93 4.66 -6.14
N THR A 69 -10.25 4.83 -6.06
CA THR A 69 -11.14 3.92 -5.31
C THR A 69 -11.10 2.51 -5.86
N ARG A 70 -11.16 2.35 -7.18
CA ARG A 70 -11.10 1.03 -7.84
C ARG A 70 -9.76 0.35 -7.62
N VAL A 71 -8.67 1.10 -7.81
CA VAL A 71 -7.30 0.60 -7.65
C VAL A 71 -7.05 0.16 -6.20
N LEU A 72 -7.39 0.99 -5.22
CA LEU A 72 -7.20 0.66 -3.81
C LEU A 72 -7.99 -0.59 -3.39
N ARG A 73 -9.21 -0.75 -3.93
CA ARG A 73 -10.01 -1.95 -3.69
C ARG A 73 -9.32 -3.20 -4.24
N GLU A 74 -8.82 -3.15 -5.46
CA GLU A 74 -8.11 -4.26 -6.11
C GLU A 74 -6.81 -4.60 -5.37
N LEU A 75 -5.99 -3.61 -5.06
CA LEU A 75 -4.74 -3.79 -4.32
C LEU A 75 -4.96 -4.34 -2.90
N SER A 76 -6.07 -3.99 -2.26
CA SER A 76 -6.43 -4.55 -0.95
C SER A 76 -6.92 -6.00 -1.05
N LEU A 77 -7.69 -6.33 -2.09
CA LEU A 77 -8.18 -7.68 -2.31
C LEU A 77 -7.09 -8.68 -2.67
N ASN A 78 -6.08 -8.26 -3.41
CA ASN A 78 -4.93 -9.10 -3.78
C ASN A 78 -3.76 -9.00 -2.76
N HIS A 79 -3.98 -8.33 -1.64
CA HIS A 79 -3.00 -8.13 -0.57
C HIS A 79 -1.70 -7.43 -1.00
N SER A 80 -1.71 -6.65 -2.06
CA SER A 80 -0.56 -5.83 -2.48
C SER A 80 -0.32 -4.64 -1.56
N ILE A 81 -1.36 -4.16 -0.91
CA ILE A 81 -1.32 -3.11 0.10
C ILE A 81 -2.10 -3.48 1.35
N VAL A 82 -1.71 -2.89 2.46
CA VAL A 82 -2.35 -3.06 3.76
C VAL A 82 -2.65 -1.69 4.36
N LYS A 83 -3.91 -1.44 4.71
CA LYS A 83 -4.29 -0.19 5.38
C LYS A 83 -3.91 -0.26 6.85
N VAL A 84 -3.11 0.70 7.30
CA VAL A 84 -2.70 0.85 8.69
C VAL A 84 -3.39 2.02 9.39
N GLU A 85 -3.88 2.99 8.63
CA GLU A 85 -4.74 4.10 9.07
C GLU A 85 -5.85 4.31 8.05
N ARG A 86 -6.78 5.21 8.38
CA ARG A 86 -7.87 5.59 7.46
C ARG A 86 -7.35 6.01 6.08
N ASP A 87 -6.30 6.85 6.07
CA ASP A 87 -5.76 7.47 4.87
C ASP A 87 -4.31 7.06 4.58
N VAL A 88 -3.84 5.96 5.19
CA VAL A 88 -2.49 5.44 4.98
C VAL A 88 -2.50 3.95 4.72
N ALA A 89 -1.80 3.55 3.69
CA ALA A 89 -1.52 2.16 3.38
C ALA A 89 -0.02 1.93 3.26
N LEU A 90 0.42 0.75 3.62
CA LEU A 90 1.76 0.23 3.35
C LEU A 90 1.68 -0.75 2.19
N SER A 91 2.75 -0.89 1.42
CA SER A 91 2.88 -2.03 0.51
C SER A 91 3.08 -3.32 1.31
N ALA A 92 2.81 -4.46 0.69
CA ALA A 92 3.05 -5.77 1.31
C ALA A 92 4.51 -5.94 1.73
N ALA A 93 5.47 -5.42 0.97
CA ALA A 93 6.88 -5.46 1.30
C ALA A 93 7.22 -4.59 2.52
N ALA A 94 6.66 -3.39 2.62
CA ALA A 94 6.85 -2.51 3.77
C ALA A 94 6.22 -3.11 5.05
N GLU A 95 5.06 -3.75 4.95
CA GLU A 95 4.42 -4.44 6.08
C GLU A 95 5.24 -5.64 6.54
N ALA A 96 5.77 -6.45 5.60
CA ALA A 96 6.66 -7.56 5.93
C ALA A 96 7.94 -7.06 6.64
N HIS A 97 8.53 -5.97 6.15
CA HIS A 97 9.66 -5.33 6.81
C HIS A 97 9.32 -4.84 8.23
N ALA A 98 8.14 -4.25 8.43
CA ALA A 98 7.70 -3.85 9.77
C ALA A 98 7.62 -5.04 10.74
N ARG A 99 7.13 -6.19 10.28
CA ARG A 99 7.09 -7.43 11.08
C ARG A 99 8.49 -7.89 11.48
N GLU A 100 9.42 -7.93 10.55
CA GLU A 100 10.82 -8.34 10.81
C GLU A 100 11.48 -7.42 11.84
N VAL A 101 11.35 -6.10 11.67
CA VAL A 101 11.92 -5.12 12.60
C VAL A 101 11.32 -5.27 13.99
N VAL A 102 10.00 -5.39 14.08
CA VAL A 102 9.30 -5.56 15.38
C VAL A 102 9.66 -6.87 16.06
N ALA A 103 9.72 -7.98 15.30
CA ALA A 103 10.12 -9.28 15.84
C ALA A 103 11.54 -9.24 16.40
N THR A 104 12.49 -8.72 15.63
CA THR A 104 13.89 -8.58 16.04
C THR A 104 14.02 -7.71 17.30
N ALA A 105 13.30 -6.61 17.38
CA ALA A 105 13.34 -5.72 18.54
C ALA A 105 12.73 -6.36 19.79
N ILE A 106 11.65 -7.13 19.65
CA ILE A 106 11.03 -7.88 20.77
C ILE A 106 11.97 -8.98 21.26
N GLU A 107 12.59 -9.74 20.37
CA GLU A 107 13.57 -10.78 20.71
C GLU A 107 14.78 -10.19 21.43
N ALA A 108 15.33 -9.10 20.92
CA ALA A 108 16.46 -8.39 21.52
C ALA A 108 16.13 -7.82 22.93
N ALA A 109 14.87 -7.47 23.17
CA ALA A 109 14.36 -7.00 24.46
C ALA A 109 13.99 -8.12 25.44
N GLY A 110 14.25 -9.39 25.09
CA GLY A 110 13.98 -10.54 25.96
C GLY A 110 12.55 -11.09 25.86
N GLY A 111 11.88 -10.89 24.74
CA GLY A 111 10.55 -11.45 24.43
C GLY A 111 9.38 -10.48 24.56
N ALA A 112 9.60 -9.28 25.11
CA ALA A 112 8.60 -8.21 25.15
C ALA A 112 9.26 -6.84 25.08
N ALA A 113 8.64 -5.89 24.38
CA ALA A 113 9.19 -4.56 24.19
C ALA A 113 8.13 -3.46 24.39
N THR A 114 8.58 -2.29 24.87
CA THR A 114 7.73 -1.11 24.97
C THR A 114 7.52 -0.45 23.61
N THR A 115 6.45 0.34 23.49
CA THR A 115 6.21 1.14 22.28
C THR A 115 7.39 2.08 21.94
N SER A 116 8.14 2.55 22.94
CA SER A 116 9.30 3.40 22.74
C SER A 116 10.43 2.66 22.02
N VAL A 117 10.76 1.46 22.49
CA VAL A 117 11.78 0.58 21.87
C VAL A 117 11.38 0.24 20.44
N LEU A 118 10.12 -0.13 20.22
CA LEU A 118 9.61 -0.46 18.89
C LEU A 118 9.61 0.76 17.95
N ARG A 119 9.36 1.96 18.48
CA ARG A 119 9.45 3.21 17.69
C ARG A 119 10.87 3.48 17.22
N GLU A 120 11.84 3.32 18.10
CA GLU A 120 13.26 3.50 17.76
C GLU A 120 13.69 2.50 16.69
N ALA A 121 13.29 1.25 16.83
CA ALA A 121 13.58 0.21 15.85
C ALA A 121 12.93 0.48 14.48
N LEU A 122 11.66 0.90 14.45
CA LEU A 122 10.94 1.22 13.20
C LEU A 122 11.43 2.51 12.52
N GLY A 123 12.04 3.44 13.29
CA GLY A 123 12.57 4.70 12.74
C GLY A 123 11.53 5.67 12.20
N VAL A 124 10.27 5.57 12.67
CA VAL A 124 9.16 6.40 12.19
C VAL A 124 8.58 7.27 13.32
N SER A 125 7.68 8.18 12.97
CA SER A 125 7.00 9.04 13.95
C SER A 125 6.19 8.21 14.95
N ARG A 126 5.95 8.76 16.15
CA ARG A 126 5.13 8.10 17.19
C ARG A 126 3.74 7.73 16.67
N LYS A 127 3.10 8.62 15.92
CA LYS A 127 1.79 8.36 15.33
C LYS A 127 1.85 7.15 14.40
N ARG A 128 2.81 7.13 13.49
CA ARG A 128 3.00 6.03 12.54
C ARG A 128 3.33 4.72 13.25
N THR A 129 4.18 4.75 14.27
CA THR A 129 4.47 3.58 15.10
C THR A 129 3.21 2.98 15.68
N ILE A 130 2.36 3.80 16.31
CA ILE A 130 1.12 3.32 16.91
C ILE A 130 0.23 2.65 15.87
N SER A 131 0.02 3.28 14.72
CA SER A 131 -0.80 2.73 13.64
C SER A 131 -0.26 1.40 13.10
N ILE A 132 1.06 1.27 12.92
CA ILE A 132 1.68 0.01 12.50
C ILE A 132 1.49 -1.07 13.58
N LEU A 133 1.75 -0.74 14.84
CA LEU A 133 1.62 -1.70 15.94
C LEU A 133 0.18 -2.14 16.18
N GLU A 134 -0.79 -1.24 16.09
CA GLU A 134 -2.23 -1.57 16.16
C GLU A 134 -2.65 -2.50 15.01
N HIS A 135 -2.12 -2.26 13.81
CA HIS A 135 -2.32 -3.18 12.68
C HIS A 135 -1.73 -4.57 12.99
N LEU A 136 -0.49 -4.65 13.47
CA LEU A 136 0.16 -5.92 13.82
C LEU A 136 -0.59 -6.66 14.95
N ASP A 137 -1.13 -5.94 15.92
CA ASP A 137 -2.01 -6.50 16.96
C ASP A 137 -3.33 -7.04 16.34
N ALA A 138 -3.94 -6.30 15.41
CA ALA A 138 -5.18 -6.70 14.75
C ALA A 138 -5.02 -7.97 13.88
N VAL A 139 -3.90 -8.10 13.18
CA VAL A 139 -3.57 -9.32 12.41
C VAL A 139 -2.98 -10.44 13.27
N ARG A 140 -2.96 -10.25 14.58
CA ARG A 140 -2.49 -11.21 15.58
C ARG A 140 -1.01 -11.60 15.42
N PHE A 141 -0.20 -10.72 14.93
CA PHE A 141 1.25 -10.89 14.88
C PHE A 141 1.88 -10.53 16.24
N THR A 142 1.38 -9.47 16.89
CA THR A 142 1.77 -9.06 18.24
C THR A 142 0.58 -9.06 19.19
N VAL A 143 0.86 -9.03 20.49
CA VAL A 143 -0.11 -8.88 21.55
C VAL A 143 0.34 -7.77 22.49
N LEU A 144 -0.56 -6.81 22.74
CA LEU A 144 -0.37 -5.75 23.72
C LEU A 144 -0.84 -6.23 25.10
N ASP A 145 0.08 -6.35 26.04
CA ASP A 145 -0.25 -6.56 27.45
C ASP A 145 -0.38 -5.21 28.18
N LYS A 146 -1.61 -4.84 28.45
CA LYS A 146 -1.94 -3.59 29.16
C LYS A 146 -1.64 -3.66 30.65
N GLU A 147 -1.68 -4.85 31.25
CA GLU A 147 -1.44 -5.08 32.69
C GLU A 147 0.04 -4.99 33.01
N SER A 148 0.90 -5.39 32.09
CA SER A 148 2.36 -5.34 32.25
C SER A 148 2.98 -4.00 31.79
N GLY A 149 2.23 -2.90 31.84
CA GLY A 149 2.73 -1.57 31.51
C GLY A 149 2.79 -1.26 30.01
N GLY A 150 2.00 -1.95 29.19
CA GLY A 150 1.91 -1.70 27.75
C GLY A 150 3.04 -2.34 26.93
N LEU A 151 3.55 -3.47 27.38
CA LEU A 151 4.51 -4.27 26.64
C LEU A 151 3.83 -5.02 25.49
N ARG A 152 4.55 -5.18 24.39
CA ARG A 152 4.16 -6.04 23.28
C ARG A 152 5.11 -7.22 23.15
N SER A 153 4.54 -8.40 22.93
CA SER A 153 5.24 -9.65 22.64
C SER A 153 4.76 -10.21 21.29
N LEU A 154 5.53 -11.11 20.73
CA LEU A 154 5.08 -11.93 19.60
C LEU A 154 4.02 -12.92 20.06
N ARG A 155 3.10 -13.26 19.16
CA ARG A 155 2.02 -14.21 19.44
C ARG A 155 2.36 -15.63 18.98
#